data_01bcb67a3e5b9d2a95d4b28205e33ee6
#
_entry.id   01bcb67a3e5b9d2a95d4b28205e33ee6
#
_cell.length_a   1.000
_cell.length_b   1.000
_cell.length_c   1.000
_cell.angle_alpha   90.00
_cell.angle_beta   90.00
_cell.angle_gamma   90.00
#
_symmetry.space_group_name_H-M   'P 1'
#
loop_
_entity.id
_entity.type
_entity.pdbx_description
1 polymer ?
#
loop_
_entity_poly.entity_id
_entity_poly.type
_entity_poly.pdbx_seq_one_letter_code
_entity_poly.pdbx_strand_id
1 'polypeptide(L)'
;MNSTSNTASLTRQQLLLAALRLFAENGIHAVSLRSINQAAGARNSGAVHYHFENKTGLLLALVDDLMDRIAAYRGNSLRELAERSEPASVRECLDVFYRPNWLLHFDPEVGGVSTKFLLLHQMTPVPEVQQRLAERASVNWHLLEELLLRAMPNKDRGVLRIHIGMSWVGVLNGLAALDLMGVTP
;
A
#
# COMPACT_ATOMS: atom_id res chain seq x y z
N MET A 1 25.84 -15.51 16.53
CA MET A 1 25.71 -14.46 15.49
C MET A 1 24.29 -13.94 15.24
N ASN A 2 23.24 -14.33 16.01
CA ASN A 2 21.84 -13.95 15.72
C ASN A 2 21.33 -12.64 16.37
N SER A 3 22.02 -12.07 17.38
CA SER A 3 21.47 -10.91 18.13
C SER A 3 21.60 -9.57 17.39
N THR A 4 22.69 -9.34 16.68
CA THR A 4 22.92 -8.10 15.91
C THR A 4 22.01 -8.00 14.68
N SER A 5 21.74 -9.08 13.99
CA SER A 5 20.81 -9.13 12.85
C SER A 5 19.36 -8.83 13.29
N ASN A 6 18.94 -9.36 14.44
CA ASN A 6 17.60 -9.13 14.97
C ASN A 6 17.40 -7.65 15.41
N THR A 7 18.44 -7.06 16.06
CA THR A 7 18.39 -5.65 16.48
C THR A 7 18.35 -4.70 15.27
N ALA A 8 19.12 -4.97 14.21
CA ALA A 8 19.09 -4.16 12.98
C ALA A 8 17.74 -4.24 12.27
N SER A 9 17.12 -5.42 12.21
CA SER A 9 15.76 -5.62 11.65
C SER A 9 14.69 -4.85 12.44
N LEU A 10 14.73 -4.91 13.77
CA LEU A 10 13.81 -4.16 14.64
C LEU A 10 13.95 -2.65 14.46
N THR A 11 15.19 -2.14 14.38
CA THR A 11 15.44 -0.71 14.13
C THR A 11 14.89 -0.28 12.77
N ARG A 12 15.09 -1.09 11.73
CA ARG A 12 14.55 -0.81 10.38
C ARG A 12 13.02 -0.71 10.40
N GLN A 13 12.33 -1.64 11.07
CA GLN A 13 10.86 -1.62 11.22
C GLN A 13 10.38 -0.39 11.99
N GLN A 14 11.03 -0.03 13.10
CA GLN A 14 10.68 1.18 13.87
C GLN A 14 10.83 2.45 13.04
N LEU A 15 11.87 2.55 12.20
CA LEU A 15 12.06 3.67 11.29
C LEU A 15 10.96 3.74 10.23
N LEU A 16 10.54 2.61 9.65
CA LEU A 16 9.43 2.57 8.68
C LEU A 16 8.12 3.03 9.32
N LEU A 17 7.77 2.53 10.49
CA LEU A 17 6.54 2.92 11.20
C LEU A 17 6.54 4.39 11.60
N ALA A 18 7.66 4.91 12.10
CA ALA A 18 7.80 6.32 12.44
C ALA A 18 7.66 7.21 11.19
N ALA A 19 8.29 6.82 10.08
CA ALA A 19 8.21 7.52 8.81
C ALA A 19 6.77 7.52 8.26
N LEU A 20 6.10 6.36 8.26
CA LEU A 20 4.72 6.22 7.79
C LEU A 20 3.78 7.19 8.53
N ARG A 21 3.84 7.22 9.87
CA ARG A 21 3.02 8.11 10.69
C ARG A 21 3.31 9.58 10.42
N LEU A 22 4.58 9.96 10.43
CA LEU A 22 4.98 11.35 10.19
C LEU A 22 4.59 11.83 8.79
N PHE A 23 4.78 11.00 7.76
CA PHE A 23 4.37 11.36 6.39
C PHE A 23 2.84 11.48 6.27
N ALA A 24 2.08 10.59 6.87
CA ALA A 24 0.61 10.63 6.85
C ALA A 24 0.05 11.86 7.57
N GLU A 25 0.72 12.34 8.62
CA GLU A 25 0.28 13.49 9.42
C GLU A 25 0.72 14.83 8.83
N ASN A 26 1.96 14.92 8.34
CA ASN A 26 2.60 16.19 8.00
C ASN A 26 2.90 16.35 6.51
N GLY A 27 2.66 15.32 5.71
CA GLY A 27 3.02 15.28 4.30
C GLY A 27 4.49 14.94 4.07
N ILE A 28 4.78 14.42 2.86
CA ILE A 28 6.11 13.90 2.52
C ILE A 28 7.19 14.98 2.60
N HIS A 29 6.90 16.19 2.10
CA HIS A 29 7.92 17.25 1.97
C HIS A 29 8.32 17.86 3.32
N ALA A 30 7.40 18.02 4.25
CA ALA A 30 7.64 18.66 5.54
C ALA A 30 8.47 17.81 6.53
N VAL A 31 8.51 16.48 6.34
CA VAL A 31 9.18 15.55 7.25
C VAL A 31 10.65 15.42 6.92
N SER A 32 11.53 15.61 7.94
CA SER A 32 12.99 15.44 7.83
C SER A 32 13.41 14.03 8.26
N LEU A 33 14.58 13.55 7.74
CA LEU A 33 15.16 12.28 8.20
C LEU A 33 15.54 12.34 9.70
N ARG A 34 15.87 13.53 10.20
CA ARG A 34 16.18 13.74 11.62
C ARG A 34 14.94 13.52 12.50
N SER A 35 13.78 14.07 12.10
CA SER A 35 12.53 13.85 12.85
C SER A 35 12.11 12.40 12.86
N ILE A 36 12.34 11.66 11.75
CA ILE A 36 12.08 10.22 11.68
C ILE A 36 12.99 9.44 12.64
N ASN A 37 14.30 9.71 12.64
CA ASN A 37 15.23 9.08 13.58
C ASN A 37 14.81 9.31 15.05
N GLN A 38 14.41 10.54 15.38
CA GLN A 38 13.94 10.91 16.71
C GLN A 38 12.65 10.17 17.10
N ALA A 39 11.66 10.16 16.21
CA ALA A 39 10.38 9.49 16.44
C ALA A 39 10.52 7.96 16.57
N ALA A 40 11.48 7.37 15.85
CA ALA A 40 11.81 5.95 15.95
C ALA A 40 12.61 5.59 17.20
N GLY A 41 13.03 6.57 18.01
CA GLY A 41 13.91 6.32 19.17
C GLY A 41 15.30 5.83 18.78
N ALA A 42 15.75 6.11 17.53
CA ALA A 42 17.04 5.67 17.05
C ALA A 42 18.18 6.37 17.80
N ARG A 43 19.06 5.57 18.42
CA ARG A 43 20.24 6.09 19.15
C ARG A 43 21.26 6.78 18.24
N ASN A 44 21.28 6.38 16.96
CA ASN A 44 22.18 6.95 15.95
C ASN A 44 21.37 7.85 15.01
N SER A 45 21.75 9.14 14.91
CA SER A 45 21.14 10.09 13.98
C SER A 45 21.31 9.71 12.50
N GLY A 46 22.24 8.82 12.17
CA GLY A 46 22.47 8.27 10.84
C GLY A 46 21.68 6.99 10.53
N ALA A 47 20.78 6.53 11.42
CA ALA A 47 20.10 5.25 11.25
C ALA A 47 19.29 5.16 9.95
N VAL A 48 18.57 6.23 9.54
CA VAL A 48 17.87 6.25 8.24
C VAL A 48 18.86 6.12 7.09
N HIS A 49 20.00 6.85 7.11
CA HIS A 49 21.01 6.73 6.07
C HIS A 49 21.62 5.33 6.00
N TYR A 50 21.83 4.70 7.13
CA TYR A 50 22.35 3.33 7.17
C TYR A 50 21.39 2.30 6.56
N HIS A 51 20.08 2.41 6.83
CA HIS A 51 19.09 1.44 6.38
C HIS A 51 18.46 1.73 5.01
N PHE A 52 18.42 3.01 4.60
CA PHE A 52 17.64 3.44 3.42
C PHE A 52 18.38 4.43 2.52
N GLU A 53 19.62 4.78 2.83
CA GLU A 53 20.49 5.73 2.12
C GLU A 53 19.96 7.18 2.15
N ASN A 54 18.72 7.39 1.75
CA ASN A 54 18.10 8.72 1.64
C ASN A 54 16.57 8.64 1.83
N LYS A 55 15.89 9.79 1.70
CA LYS A 55 14.44 9.89 1.86
C LYS A 55 13.66 9.12 0.79
N THR A 56 14.14 9.12 -0.44
CA THR A 56 13.52 8.35 -1.54
C THR A 56 13.65 6.85 -1.27
N GLY A 57 14.81 6.36 -0.86
CA GLY A 57 14.99 4.96 -0.47
C GLY A 57 14.08 4.53 0.68
N LEU A 58 13.86 5.42 1.67
CA LEU A 58 12.91 5.18 2.75
C LEU A 58 11.46 5.12 2.24
N LEU A 59 11.06 6.01 1.33
CA LEU A 59 9.73 6.00 0.71
C LEU A 59 9.50 4.73 -0.10
N LEU A 60 10.49 4.30 -0.89
CA LEU A 60 10.42 3.05 -1.65
C LEU A 60 10.28 1.84 -0.73
N ALA A 61 11.02 1.80 0.37
CA ALA A 61 10.92 0.74 1.37
C ALA A 61 9.56 0.72 2.08
N LEU A 62 8.94 1.88 2.31
CA LEU A 62 7.57 1.98 2.82
C LEU A 62 6.55 1.40 1.83
N VAL A 63 6.68 1.76 0.56
CA VAL A 63 5.82 1.20 -0.49
C VAL A 63 5.94 -0.31 -0.55
N ASP A 64 7.17 -0.84 -0.51
CA ASP A 64 7.40 -2.28 -0.54
C ASP A 64 6.76 -2.97 0.68
N ASP A 65 6.92 -2.43 1.89
CA ASP A 65 6.31 -2.97 3.12
C ASP A 65 4.78 -3.00 3.03
N LEU A 66 4.15 -1.90 2.59
CA LEU A 66 2.68 -1.84 2.43
C LEU A 66 2.19 -2.78 1.33
N MET A 67 2.90 -2.90 0.21
CA MET A 67 2.54 -3.81 -0.88
C MET A 67 2.73 -5.28 -0.46
N ASP A 68 3.73 -5.60 0.35
CA ASP A 68 3.92 -6.95 0.91
C ASP A 68 2.78 -7.32 1.87
N ARG A 69 2.31 -6.39 2.71
CA ARG A 69 1.14 -6.58 3.58
C ARG A 69 -0.15 -6.81 2.76
N ILE A 70 -0.39 -5.99 1.73
CA ILE A 70 -1.51 -6.18 0.81
C ILE A 70 -1.43 -7.55 0.12
N ALA A 71 -0.24 -7.96 -0.32
CA ALA A 71 -0.03 -9.25 -0.94
C ALA A 71 -0.29 -10.42 0.04
N ALA A 72 0.13 -10.28 1.30
CA ALA A 72 -0.13 -11.27 2.35
C ALA A 72 -1.64 -11.42 2.62
N TYR A 73 -2.38 -10.30 2.71
CA TYR A 73 -3.84 -10.33 2.87
C TYR A 73 -4.57 -10.91 1.65
N ARG A 74 -4.04 -10.69 0.43
CA ARG A 74 -4.63 -11.22 -0.81
C ARG A 74 -4.39 -12.72 -0.96
N GLY A 75 -3.22 -13.22 -0.57
CA GLY A 75 -2.82 -14.60 -0.83
C GLY A 75 -2.89 -14.92 -2.32
N ASN A 76 -3.46 -16.08 -2.66
CA ASN A 76 -3.65 -16.54 -4.04
C ASN A 76 -5.03 -16.25 -4.62
N SER A 77 -5.91 -15.55 -3.90
CA SER A 77 -7.34 -15.48 -4.20
C SER A 77 -7.66 -14.98 -5.62
N LEU A 78 -6.92 -14.00 -6.17
CA LEU A 78 -7.11 -13.57 -7.57
C LEU A 78 -6.73 -14.65 -8.57
N ARG A 79 -5.66 -15.38 -8.31
CA ARG A 79 -5.21 -16.47 -9.17
C ARG A 79 -6.20 -17.64 -9.13
N GLU A 80 -6.68 -17.99 -7.95
CA GLU A 80 -7.71 -19.02 -7.76
C GLU A 80 -8.99 -18.69 -8.52
N LEU A 81 -9.41 -17.39 -8.55
CA LEU A 81 -10.54 -16.97 -9.38
C LEU A 81 -10.24 -17.12 -10.88
N ALA A 82 -9.01 -16.84 -11.31
CA ALA A 82 -8.63 -16.94 -12.72
C ALA A 82 -8.57 -18.40 -13.23
N GLU A 83 -8.25 -19.34 -12.35
CA GLU A 83 -8.13 -20.78 -12.66
C GLU A 83 -9.48 -21.50 -12.67
N ARG A 84 -10.57 -20.86 -12.22
CA ARG A 84 -11.93 -21.45 -12.29
C ARG A 84 -12.39 -21.63 -13.74
N SER A 85 -13.06 -22.75 -14.00
CA SER A 85 -13.73 -23.01 -15.29
C SER A 85 -14.89 -22.03 -15.54
N GLU A 86 -15.70 -21.76 -14.51
CA GLU A 86 -16.80 -20.80 -14.55
C GLU A 86 -16.26 -19.37 -14.31
N PRO A 87 -16.72 -18.36 -15.10
CA PRO A 87 -16.35 -16.99 -14.86
C PRO A 87 -16.80 -16.52 -13.47
N ALA A 88 -15.90 -15.88 -12.73
CA ALA A 88 -16.27 -15.22 -11.49
C ALA A 88 -17.20 -14.03 -11.76
N SER A 89 -18.13 -13.75 -10.85
CA SER A 89 -18.95 -12.55 -10.93
C SER A 89 -18.13 -11.27 -10.74
N VAL A 90 -18.61 -10.14 -11.26
CA VAL A 90 -17.98 -8.83 -11.04
C VAL A 90 -17.78 -8.55 -9.54
N ARG A 91 -18.78 -8.90 -8.71
CA ARG A 91 -18.71 -8.75 -7.25
C ARG A 91 -17.54 -9.53 -6.64
N GLU A 92 -17.36 -10.80 -7.01
CA GLU A 92 -16.27 -11.63 -6.51
C GLU A 92 -14.90 -11.07 -6.91
N CYS A 93 -14.76 -10.64 -8.18
CA CYS A 93 -13.55 -10.02 -8.68
C CYS A 93 -13.16 -8.77 -7.87
N LEU A 94 -14.14 -7.88 -7.64
CA LEU A 94 -13.92 -6.64 -6.90
C LEU A 94 -13.68 -6.89 -5.41
N ASP A 95 -14.41 -7.82 -4.78
CA ASP A 95 -14.21 -8.17 -3.36
C ASP A 95 -12.77 -8.68 -3.13
N VAL A 96 -12.33 -9.66 -3.92
CA VAL A 96 -10.99 -10.23 -3.80
C VAL A 96 -9.89 -9.20 -4.08
N PHE A 97 -10.14 -8.24 -4.98
CA PHE A 97 -9.17 -7.20 -5.31
C PHE A 97 -9.07 -6.11 -4.23
N TYR A 98 -10.19 -5.65 -3.68
CA TYR A 98 -10.23 -4.53 -2.74
C TYR A 98 -10.19 -4.94 -1.25
N ARG A 99 -10.63 -6.14 -0.90
CA ARG A 99 -10.59 -6.65 0.48
C ARG A 99 -9.22 -6.50 1.16
N PRO A 100 -8.06 -6.75 0.50
CA PRO A 100 -6.75 -6.55 1.11
C PRO A 100 -6.50 -5.10 1.56
N ASN A 101 -7.04 -4.11 0.86
CA ASN A 101 -6.91 -2.70 1.25
C ASN A 101 -7.78 -2.37 2.47
N TRP A 102 -8.97 -2.98 2.55
CA TRP A 102 -9.80 -2.93 3.76
C TRP A 102 -9.06 -3.52 4.95
N LEU A 103 -8.49 -4.72 4.80
CA LEU A 103 -7.73 -5.38 5.86
C LEU A 103 -6.50 -4.57 6.27
N LEU A 104 -5.79 -3.97 5.32
CA LEU A 104 -4.67 -3.06 5.62
C LEU A 104 -5.12 -1.83 6.40
N HIS A 105 -6.27 -1.23 6.04
CA HIS A 105 -6.80 -0.05 6.74
C HIS A 105 -7.10 -0.32 8.22
N PHE A 106 -7.51 -1.53 8.56
CA PHE A 106 -7.76 -1.97 9.94
C PHE A 106 -6.61 -2.78 10.55
N ASP A 107 -5.46 -2.84 9.90
CA ASP A 107 -4.26 -3.46 10.47
C ASP A 107 -3.84 -2.75 11.77
N PRO A 108 -3.60 -3.47 12.88
CA PRO A 108 -3.33 -2.86 14.18
C PRO A 108 -2.01 -2.08 14.24
N GLU A 109 -1.07 -2.33 13.34
CA GLU A 109 0.24 -1.69 13.33
C GLU A 109 0.28 -0.45 12.42
N VAL A 110 -0.29 -0.56 11.21
CA VAL A 110 -0.21 0.48 10.17
C VAL A 110 -1.55 1.14 9.83
N GLY A 111 -2.67 0.50 10.08
CA GLY A 111 -4.06 0.97 10.00
C GLY A 111 -4.35 2.11 9.04
N GLY A 112 -5.18 3.06 9.49
CA GLY A 112 -5.60 4.24 8.71
C GLY A 112 -4.44 5.13 8.24
N VAL A 113 -3.28 5.13 8.92
CA VAL A 113 -2.11 5.91 8.48
C VAL A 113 -1.54 5.39 7.16
N SER A 114 -1.67 4.09 6.86
CA SER A 114 -1.27 3.51 5.58
C SER A 114 -2.15 4.02 4.43
N THR A 115 -3.46 4.10 4.64
CA THR A 115 -4.41 4.65 3.67
C THR A 115 -4.15 6.12 3.42
N LYS A 116 -3.92 6.92 4.47
CA LYS A 116 -3.56 8.34 4.35
C LYS A 116 -2.27 8.55 3.57
N PHE A 117 -1.26 7.73 3.83
CA PHE A 117 0.01 7.79 3.09
C PHE A 117 -0.19 7.48 1.60
N LEU A 118 -0.96 6.43 1.25
CA LEU A 118 -1.26 6.09 -0.14
C LEU A 118 -2.05 7.20 -0.86
N LEU A 119 -2.99 7.87 -0.17
CA LEU A 119 -3.72 9.02 -0.71
C LEU A 119 -2.83 10.24 -0.92
N LEU A 120 -1.98 10.57 0.05
CA LEU A 120 -1.03 11.69 -0.06
C LEU A 120 -0.13 11.53 -1.28
N HIS A 121 0.29 10.30 -1.57
CA HIS A 121 1.12 10.02 -2.73
C HIS A 121 0.39 10.27 -4.05
N GLN A 122 -0.94 10.07 -4.13
CA GLN A 122 -1.73 10.42 -5.32
C GLN A 122 -1.81 11.92 -5.53
N MET A 123 -1.85 12.72 -4.45
CA MET A 123 -1.96 14.19 -4.51
C MET A 123 -0.61 14.88 -4.68
N THR A 124 0.47 14.27 -4.20
CA THR A 124 1.83 14.83 -4.23
C THR A 124 2.80 13.74 -4.69
N PRO A 125 2.78 13.40 -5.99
CA PRO A 125 3.51 12.25 -6.51
C PRO A 125 5.02 12.47 -6.47
N VAL A 126 5.73 11.43 -6.00
CA VAL A 126 7.18 11.27 -6.15
C VAL A 126 7.38 10.26 -7.28
N PRO A 127 8.02 10.62 -8.41
CA PRO A 127 8.06 9.78 -9.61
C PRO A 127 8.57 8.36 -9.35
N GLU A 128 9.62 8.19 -8.57
CA GLU A 128 10.21 6.88 -8.24
C GLU A 128 9.23 6.01 -7.44
N VAL A 129 8.44 6.63 -6.56
CA VAL A 129 7.42 5.95 -5.76
C VAL A 129 6.23 5.54 -6.63
N GLN A 130 5.82 6.41 -7.58
CA GLN A 130 4.76 6.07 -8.55
C GLN A 130 5.17 4.88 -9.41
N GLN A 131 6.40 4.88 -9.92
CA GLN A 131 6.93 3.77 -10.68
C GLN A 131 6.92 2.48 -9.86
N ARG A 132 7.41 2.51 -8.62
CA ARG A 132 7.43 1.33 -7.73
C ARG A 132 6.03 0.81 -7.44
N LEU A 133 5.06 1.69 -7.17
CA LEU A 133 3.66 1.30 -6.98
C LEU A 133 3.08 0.63 -8.23
N ALA A 134 3.33 1.20 -9.41
CA ALA A 134 2.88 0.64 -10.68
C ALA A 134 3.51 -0.75 -10.93
N GLU A 135 4.81 -0.91 -10.72
CA GLU A 135 5.50 -2.20 -10.84
C GLU A 135 4.90 -3.25 -9.90
N ARG A 136 4.72 -2.91 -8.61
CA ARG A 136 4.21 -3.81 -7.58
C ARG A 136 2.74 -4.20 -7.80
N ALA A 137 1.94 -3.30 -8.34
CA ALA A 137 0.51 -3.51 -8.58
C ALA A 137 0.19 -4.15 -9.92
N SER A 138 1.05 -4.02 -10.94
CA SER A 138 0.77 -4.33 -12.35
C SER A 138 0.17 -5.70 -12.59
N VAL A 139 0.74 -6.76 -12.02
CA VAL A 139 0.27 -8.14 -12.21
C VAL A 139 -1.17 -8.31 -11.72
N ASN A 140 -1.49 -7.76 -10.55
CA ASN A 140 -2.83 -7.86 -9.97
C ASN A 140 -3.86 -7.01 -10.73
N TRP A 141 -3.44 -5.86 -11.27
CA TRP A 141 -4.29 -5.02 -12.11
C TRP A 141 -4.64 -5.71 -13.43
N HIS A 142 -3.67 -6.33 -14.11
CA HIS A 142 -3.90 -7.09 -15.32
C HIS A 142 -4.82 -8.29 -15.06
N LEU A 143 -4.57 -9.00 -13.96
CA LEU A 143 -5.39 -10.16 -13.60
C LEU A 143 -6.83 -9.78 -13.29
N LEU A 144 -7.06 -8.68 -12.56
CA LEU A 144 -8.40 -8.12 -12.34
C LEU A 144 -9.07 -7.74 -13.67
N GLU A 145 -8.34 -7.06 -14.56
CA GLU A 145 -8.86 -6.67 -15.87
C GLU A 145 -9.34 -7.88 -16.66
N GLU A 146 -8.52 -8.94 -16.74
CA GLU A 146 -8.89 -10.18 -17.45
C GLU A 146 -10.11 -10.88 -16.81
N LEU A 147 -10.16 -10.95 -15.50
CA LEU A 147 -11.30 -11.52 -14.77
C LEU A 147 -12.59 -10.74 -15.07
N LEU A 148 -12.52 -9.41 -15.03
CA LEU A 148 -13.68 -8.55 -15.31
C LEU A 148 -14.13 -8.63 -16.78
N LEU A 149 -13.19 -8.77 -17.74
CA LEU A 149 -13.54 -8.98 -19.14
C LEU A 149 -14.20 -10.35 -19.37
N ARG A 150 -13.80 -11.38 -18.63
CA ARG A 150 -14.49 -12.68 -18.66
C ARG A 150 -15.93 -12.58 -18.09
N ALA A 151 -16.11 -11.79 -17.02
CA ALA A 151 -17.43 -11.55 -16.42
C ALA A 151 -18.32 -10.61 -17.27
N MET A 152 -17.72 -9.75 -18.09
CA MET A 152 -18.40 -8.73 -18.91
C MET A 152 -17.82 -8.71 -20.34
N PRO A 153 -18.08 -9.75 -21.16
CA PRO A 153 -17.40 -9.93 -22.46
C PRO A 153 -17.66 -8.81 -23.48
N ASN A 154 -18.74 -8.05 -23.33
CA ASN A 154 -19.12 -6.94 -24.21
C ASN A 154 -18.57 -5.58 -23.72
N LYS A 155 -17.78 -5.54 -22.65
CA LYS A 155 -17.26 -4.28 -22.11
C LYS A 155 -15.99 -3.88 -22.86
N ASP A 156 -15.90 -2.60 -23.25
CA ASP A 156 -14.67 -2.05 -23.83
C ASP A 156 -13.54 -2.05 -22.80
N ARG A 157 -12.37 -2.57 -23.18
CA ARG A 157 -11.18 -2.70 -22.30
C ARG A 157 -10.67 -1.35 -21.80
N GLY A 158 -10.66 -0.33 -22.67
CA GLY A 158 -10.19 1.01 -22.31
C GLY A 158 -11.10 1.67 -21.26
N VAL A 159 -12.42 1.56 -21.48
CA VAL A 159 -13.43 2.04 -20.51
C VAL A 159 -13.31 1.29 -19.19
N LEU A 160 -13.09 -0.03 -19.22
CA LEU A 160 -12.91 -0.83 -18.01
C LEU A 160 -11.69 -0.37 -17.19
N ARG A 161 -10.56 -0.12 -17.84
CA ARG A 161 -9.33 0.40 -17.18
C ARG A 161 -9.59 1.72 -16.47
N ILE A 162 -10.32 2.64 -17.11
CA ILE A 162 -10.71 3.91 -16.49
C ILE A 162 -11.56 3.64 -15.23
N HIS A 163 -12.55 2.75 -15.32
CA HIS A 163 -13.42 2.43 -14.18
C HIS A 163 -12.65 1.77 -13.03
N ILE A 164 -11.71 0.87 -13.31
CA ILE A 164 -10.85 0.26 -12.28
C ILE A 164 -10.02 1.36 -11.59
N GLY A 165 -9.40 2.26 -12.37
CA GLY A 165 -8.62 3.38 -11.81
C GLY A 165 -9.46 4.31 -10.93
N MET A 166 -10.66 4.71 -11.41
CA MET A 166 -11.57 5.56 -10.64
C MET A 166 -12.06 4.85 -9.36
N SER A 167 -12.39 3.57 -9.44
CA SER A 167 -12.84 2.80 -8.27
C SER A 167 -11.72 2.63 -7.23
N TRP A 168 -10.45 2.49 -7.66
CA TRP A 168 -9.31 2.48 -6.77
C TRP A 168 -9.21 3.76 -5.93
N VAL A 169 -9.26 4.92 -6.60
CA VAL A 169 -9.26 6.23 -5.92
C VAL A 169 -10.46 6.35 -4.98
N GLY A 170 -11.65 5.92 -5.44
CA GLY A 170 -12.88 5.94 -4.64
C GLY A 170 -12.77 5.08 -3.37
N VAL A 171 -12.21 3.86 -3.46
CA VAL A 171 -12.01 2.97 -2.32
C VAL A 171 -11.05 3.58 -1.29
N LEU A 172 -9.91 4.12 -1.71
CA LEU A 172 -8.96 4.74 -0.78
C LEU A 172 -9.55 5.97 -0.08
N ASN A 173 -10.27 6.82 -0.82
CA ASN A 173 -10.96 7.97 -0.22
C ASN A 173 -12.08 7.53 0.75
N GLY A 174 -12.85 6.50 0.37
CA GLY A 174 -13.88 5.92 1.24
C GLY A 174 -13.29 5.38 2.54
N LEU A 175 -12.20 4.63 2.47
CA LEU A 175 -11.50 4.11 3.66
C LEU A 175 -10.98 5.24 4.55
N ALA A 176 -10.37 6.28 3.99
CA ALA A 176 -9.91 7.43 4.77
C ALA A 176 -11.07 8.20 5.42
N ALA A 177 -12.26 8.23 4.79
CA ALA A 177 -13.45 8.84 5.37
C ALA A 177 -13.99 8.07 6.58
N LEU A 178 -13.79 6.76 6.67
CA LEU A 178 -14.19 5.96 7.85
C LEU A 178 -13.50 6.45 9.12
N ASP A 179 -12.23 6.84 9.05
CA ASP A 179 -11.51 7.44 10.17
C ASP A 179 -12.20 8.70 10.69
N LEU A 180 -12.70 9.56 9.77
CA LEU A 180 -13.41 10.80 10.11
C LEU A 180 -14.79 10.53 10.73
N MET A 181 -15.41 9.41 10.38
CA MET A 181 -16.72 8.99 10.90
C MET A 181 -16.61 8.19 12.20
N GLY A 182 -15.39 7.89 12.67
CA GLY A 182 -15.17 7.08 13.85
C GLY A 182 -15.62 5.62 13.69
N VAL A 183 -15.67 5.12 12.46
CA VAL A 183 -16.03 3.73 12.17
C VAL A 183 -14.83 2.84 12.47
N THR A 184 -15.02 1.96 13.45
CA THR A 184 -14.07 0.88 13.78
C THR A 184 -14.63 -0.45 13.28
N PRO A 185 -13.77 -1.46 12.99
CA PRO A 185 -14.21 -2.78 12.55
C PRO A 185 -15.03 -3.51 13.58
#